data_d99e2dd959bf307e05295d2928436bee
#
_entry.id   d99e2dd959bf307e05295d2928436bee
#
_cell.length_a   1.000
_cell.length_b   1.000
_cell.length_c   1.000
_cell.angle_alpha   90.00
_cell.angle_beta   90.00
_cell.angle_gamma   90.00
#
_symmetry.space_group_name_H-M   'P 1'
#
loop_
_entity.id
_entity.type
_entity.pdbx_description
1 polymer ?
#
loop_
_entity_poly.entity_id
_entity_poly.type
_entity_poly.pdbx_seq_one_letter_code
_entity_poly.pdbx_strand_id
1 'polypeptide(L)'
;MKVVFADTGYWVALLNSNDPLHEKAIATSKGLGKFRHLTTEMVLDELMAALSPLPVRALVTRGVEAIRANPNVEVVPQTSIQFREAFELYKRMADKEWSLTDCASFELMKARGISEALAHDRHFEQAGLVALLRS
;
A
#
# COMPACT_ATOMS: atom_id res chain seq x y z
N MET A 1 -12.14 13.58 8.03
CA MET A 1 -10.76 13.10 8.24
C MET A 1 -10.18 12.65 6.90
N LYS A 2 -8.96 13.06 6.63
CA LYS A 2 -8.27 12.71 5.39
C LYS A 2 -8.02 11.20 5.31
N VAL A 3 -8.16 10.64 4.13
CA VAL A 3 -7.86 9.22 3.85
C VAL A 3 -6.67 9.18 2.90
N VAL A 4 -5.67 8.37 3.23
CA VAL A 4 -4.44 8.20 2.43
C VAL A 4 -4.25 6.71 2.18
N PHE A 5 -3.93 6.35 0.94
CA PHE A 5 -3.67 4.94 0.60
C PHE A 5 -2.29 4.53 1.13
N ALA A 6 -2.18 3.32 1.65
CA ALA A 6 -0.92 2.79 2.16
C ALA A 6 -0.50 1.57 1.33
N ASP A 7 0.64 1.71 0.65
CA ASP A 7 1.20 0.67 -0.22
C ASP A 7 2.13 -0.26 0.55
N THR A 8 2.50 -1.36 -0.09
CA THR A 8 3.36 -2.40 0.48
C THR A 8 4.67 -1.83 1.03
N GLY A 9 5.36 -0.98 0.26
CA GLY A 9 6.65 -0.42 0.68
C GLY A 9 6.57 0.39 1.96
N TYR A 10 5.45 1.08 2.18
CA TYR A 10 5.22 1.81 3.43
C TYR A 10 5.11 0.86 4.62
N TRP A 11 4.30 -0.21 4.49
CA TRP A 11 4.14 -1.17 5.56
C TRP A 11 5.45 -1.91 5.87
N VAL A 12 6.21 -2.29 4.82
CA VAL A 12 7.53 -2.89 5.00
C VAL A 12 8.42 -1.95 5.81
N ALA A 13 8.46 -0.67 5.41
CA ALA A 13 9.29 0.33 6.07
C ALA A 13 8.89 0.55 7.53
N LEU A 14 7.59 0.56 7.83
CA LEU A 14 7.12 0.69 9.20
C LEU A 14 7.51 -0.51 10.07
N LEU A 15 7.34 -1.72 9.55
CA LEU A 15 7.52 -2.95 10.32
C LEU A 15 8.97 -3.36 10.44
N ASN A 16 9.81 -3.03 9.46
CA ASN A 16 11.21 -3.44 9.43
C ASN A 16 12.10 -2.23 9.72
N SER A 17 12.62 -2.15 10.93
CA SER A 17 13.47 -1.03 11.36
C SER A 17 14.78 -0.93 10.58
N ASN A 18 15.16 -1.98 9.85
CA ASN A 18 16.36 -2.00 9.01
C ASN A 18 16.07 -1.51 7.58
N ASP A 19 14.81 -1.24 7.26
CA ASP A 19 14.46 -0.74 5.92
C ASP A 19 14.98 0.68 5.74
N PRO A 20 15.60 1.01 4.59
CA PRO A 20 16.12 2.36 4.34
C PRO A 20 15.08 3.47 4.46
N LEU A 21 13.79 3.16 4.28
CA LEU A 21 12.71 4.13 4.37
C LEU A 21 12.02 4.15 5.73
N HIS A 22 12.53 3.42 6.72
CA HIS A 22 11.89 3.31 8.03
C HIS A 22 11.64 4.67 8.68
N GLU A 23 12.68 5.48 8.79
CA GLU A 23 12.58 6.81 9.41
C GLU A 23 11.65 7.72 8.61
N LYS A 24 11.74 7.68 7.28
CA LYS A 24 10.90 8.50 6.41
C LYS A 24 9.43 8.11 6.51
N ALA A 25 9.14 6.82 6.59
CA ALA A 25 7.76 6.34 6.73
C ALA A 25 7.13 6.87 8.02
N ILE A 26 7.86 6.81 9.11
CA ILE A 26 7.40 7.32 10.41
C ILE A 26 7.18 8.83 10.35
N ALA A 27 8.17 9.56 9.85
CA ALA A 27 8.11 11.02 9.79
C ALA A 27 6.98 11.50 8.87
N THR A 28 6.80 10.86 7.72
CA THR A 28 5.75 11.23 6.76
C THR A 28 4.37 11.01 7.36
N SER A 29 4.13 9.86 8.00
CA SER A 29 2.83 9.59 8.59
C SER A 29 2.52 10.54 9.74
N LYS A 30 3.51 10.86 10.57
CA LYS A 30 3.33 11.85 11.64
C LYS A 30 2.99 13.23 11.09
N GLY A 31 3.64 13.62 10.00
CA GLY A 31 3.44 14.92 9.37
C GLY A 31 2.05 15.10 8.76
N LEU A 32 1.34 14.00 8.48
CA LEU A 32 -0.03 14.07 7.96
C LEU A 32 -1.06 14.46 9.03
N GLY A 33 -0.70 14.39 10.30
CA GLY A 33 -1.63 14.65 11.39
C GLY A 33 -2.66 13.54 11.52
N LYS A 34 -3.94 13.92 11.67
CA LYS A 34 -5.02 12.93 11.75
C LYS A 34 -5.43 12.49 10.36
N PHE A 35 -5.35 11.19 10.09
CA PHE A 35 -5.77 10.62 8.82
C PHE A 35 -6.15 9.15 9.02
N ARG A 36 -6.83 8.58 8.02
CA ARG A 36 -7.13 7.16 8.00
C ARG A 36 -6.33 6.52 6.88
N HIS A 37 -5.84 5.32 7.14
CA HIS A 37 -5.18 4.51 6.12
C HIS A 37 -6.24 3.72 5.33
N LEU A 38 -6.08 3.69 4.01
CA LEU A 38 -6.79 2.76 3.14
C LEU A 38 -5.76 1.80 2.55
N THR A 39 -6.01 0.52 2.65
CA THR A 39 -5.14 -0.50 2.03
C THR A 39 -5.99 -1.67 1.55
N THR A 40 -5.36 -2.71 1.02
CA THR A 40 -6.07 -3.86 0.46
C THR A 40 -5.47 -5.17 0.94
N GLU A 41 -6.25 -6.24 0.80
CA GLU A 41 -5.72 -7.59 1.07
C GLU A 41 -4.60 -7.96 0.11
N MET A 42 -4.63 -7.45 -1.14
CA MET A 42 -3.54 -7.69 -2.09
C MET A 42 -2.22 -7.07 -1.61
N VAL A 43 -2.29 -5.86 -1.04
CA VAL A 43 -1.13 -5.22 -0.42
C VAL A 43 -0.62 -6.03 0.76
N LEU A 44 -1.52 -6.53 1.61
CA LEU A 44 -1.11 -7.37 2.75
C LEU A 44 -0.48 -8.68 2.29
N ASP A 45 -0.96 -9.24 1.19
CA ASP A 45 -0.37 -10.45 0.59
C ASP A 45 1.07 -10.17 0.12
N GLU A 46 1.30 -9.05 -0.58
CA GLU A 46 2.65 -8.65 -0.98
C GLU A 46 3.55 -8.39 0.22
N LEU A 47 3.01 -7.78 1.27
CA LEU A 47 3.75 -7.51 2.50
C LEU A 47 4.23 -8.82 3.14
N MET A 48 3.33 -9.80 3.24
CA MET A 48 3.68 -11.09 3.82
C MET A 48 4.67 -11.87 2.95
N ALA A 49 4.56 -11.72 1.62
CA ALA A 49 5.53 -12.32 0.71
C ALA A 49 6.92 -11.70 0.86
N ALA A 50 6.98 -10.37 0.97
CA ALA A 50 8.26 -9.65 1.10
C ALA A 50 8.96 -9.96 2.42
N LEU A 51 8.23 -10.20 3.49
CA LEU A 51 8.76 -10.45 4.83
C LEU A 51 8.51 -11.87 5.30
N SER A 52 8.49 -12.82 4.35
CA SER A 52 8.26 -14.23 4.68
C SER A 52 9.46 -14.97 5.28
N PRO A 53 10.74 -14.54 5.13
CA PRO A 53 11.86 -15.24 5.77
C PRO A 53 11.68 -15.37 7.27
N LEU A 54 12.19 -16.48 7.84
CA LEU A 54 11.99 -16.82 9.25
C LEU A 54 12.35 -15.71 10.24
N PRO A 55 13.46 -14.95 10.08
CA PRO A 55 13.80 -13.91 11.06
C PRO A 55 12.74 -12.82 11.22
N VAL A 56 11.96 -12.53 10.16
CA VAL A 56 10.96 -11.44 10.17
C VAL A 56 9.53 -11.95 10.10
N ARG A 57 9.33 -13.25 9.93
CA ARG A 57 8.00 -13.83 9.74
C ARG A 57 7.05 -13.58 10.91
N ALA A 58 7.52 -13.75 12.14
CA ALA A 58 6.72 -13.49 13.33
C ALA A 58 6.38 -12.01 13.47
N LEU A 59 7.32 -11.14 13.08
CA LEU A 59 7.12 -9.70 13.10
C LEU A 59 6.01 -9.29 12.14
N VAL A 60 6.03 -9.80 10.90
CA VAL A 60 5.01 -9.44 9.91
C VAL A 60 3.64 -9.99 10.30
N THR A 61 3.58 -11.18 10.90
CA THR A 61 2.32 -11.75 11.39
C THR A 61 1.66 -10.81 12.39
N ARG A 62 2.42 -10.36 13.40
CA ARG A 62 1.91 -9.42 14.40
C ARG A 62 1.52 -8.08 13.77
N GLY A 63 2.32 -7.62 12.81
CA GLY A 63 2.05 -6.38 12.09
C GLY A 63 0.73 -6.44 11.31
N VAL A 64 0.49 -7.51 10.57
CA VAL A 64 -0.75 -7.70 9.82
C VAL A 64 -1.95 -7.79 10.75
N GLU A 65 -1.82 -8.52 11.87
CA GLU A 65 -2.88 -8.59 12.85
C GLU A 65 -3.21 -7.19 13.42
N ALA A 66 -2.18 -6.40 13.71
CA ALA A 66 -2.36 -5.04 14.21
C ALA A 66 -3.03 -4.12 13.17
N ILE A 67 -2.62 -4.22 11.90
CA ILE A 67 -3.22 -3.45 10.81
C ILE A 67 -4.72 -3.78 10.71
N ARG A 68 -5.07 -5.07 10.72
CA ARG A 68 -6.45 -5.52 10.58
C ARG A 68 -7.32 -5.15 11.78
N ALA A 69 -6.73 -5.04 12.96
CA ALA A 69 -7.44 -4.69 14.19
C ALA A 69 -7.57 -3.18 14.41
N ASN A 70 -6.80 -2.38 13.68
CA ASN A 70 -6.77 -0.93 13.89
C ASN A 70 -8.04 -0.30 13.27
N PRO A 71 -8.91 0.34 14.07
CA PRO A 71 -10.13 0.94 13.54
C PRO A 71 -9.85 2.13 12.60
N ASN A 72 -8.61 2.64 12.59
CA ASN A 72 -8.21 3.75 11.73
C ASN A 72 -7.59 3.26 10.41
N VAL A 73 -7.65 1.97 10.14
CA VAL A 73 -7.19 1.38 8.89
C VAL A 73 -8.35 0.62 8.26
N GLU A 74 -8.69 0.97 7.03
CA GLU A 74 -9.64 0.17 6.24
C GLU A 74 -8.85 -0.77 5.35
N VAL A 75 -9.10 -2.07 5.48
CA VAL A 75 -8.52 -3.10 4.60
C VAL A 75 -9.62 -3.58 3.66
N VAL A 76 -9.50 -3.24 2.38
CA VAL A 76 -10.50 -3.65 1.38
C VAL A 76 -10.23 -5.09 0.97
N PRO A 77 -11.23 -5.98 1.05
CA PRO A 77 -11.05 -7.38 0.66
C PRO A 77 -10.78 -7.53 -0.83
N GLN A 78 -9.99 -8.52 -1.17
CA GLN A 78 -9.80 -8.91 -2.57
C GLN A 78 -11.00 -9.73 -3.03
N THR A 79 -11.71 -9.24 -4.05
CA THR A 79 -12.85 -9.94 -4.66
C THR A 79 -12.53 -10.32 -6.09
N SER A 80 -13.32 -11.24 -6.66
CA SER A 80 -13.17 -11.61 -8.08
C SER A 80 -13.40 -10.40 -8.99
N ILE A 81 -14.31 -9.50 -8.62
CA ILE A 81 -14.58 -8.29 -9.38
C ILE A 81 -13.36 -7.38 -9.39
N GLN A 82 -12.75 -7.14 -8.23
CA GLN A 82 -11.54 -6.34 -8.12
C GLN A 82 -10.39 -6.95 -8.93
N PHE A 83 -10.23 -8.26 -8.87
CA PHE A 83 -9.20 -8.96 -9.64
C PHE A 83 -9.39 -8.68 -11.14
N ARG A 84 -10.63 -8.84 -11.63
CA ARG A 84 -10.92 -8.64 -13.06
C ARG A 84 -10.67 -7.19 -13.49
N GLU A 85 -11.10 -6.23 -12.69
CA GLU A 85 -10.89 -4.81 -12.99
C GLU A 85 -9.40 -4.46 -13.01
N ALA A 86 -8.64 -4.96 -12.04
CA ALA A 86 -7.20 -4.76 -11.98
C ALA A 86 -6.52 -5.40 -13.20
N PHE A 87 -6.96 -6.60 -13.59
CA PHE A 87 -6.40 -7.31 -14.74
C PHE A 87 -6.68 -6.56 -16.05
N GLU A 88 -7.84 -5.95 -16.19
CA GLU A 88 -8.14 -5.12 -17.36
C GLU A 88 -7.20 -3.92 -17.45
N LEU A 89 -6.93 -3.24 -16.34
CA LEU A 89 -5.96 -2.16 -16.31
C LEU A 89 -4.56 -2.65 -16.63
N TYR A 90 -4.18 -3.79 -16.06
CA TYR A 90 -2.88 -4.42 -16.31
C TYR A 90 -2.68 -4.67 -17.82
N LYS A 91 -3.69 -5.18 -18.49
CA LYS A 91 -3.63 -5.44 -19.95
C LYS A 91 -3.54 -4.15 -20.76
N ARG A 92 -4.34 -3.13 -20.39
CA ARG A 92 -4.36 -1.85 -21.12
C ARG A 92 -3.02 -1.12 -21.01
N MET A 93 -2.35 -1.24 -19.89
CA MET A 93 -1.09 -0.53 -19.61
C MET A 93 0.11 -1.42 -19.88
N ALA A 94 0.13 -2.04 -21.06
CA ALA A 94 1.15 -3.01 -21.44
C ALA A 94 2.57 -2.42 -21.55
N ASP A 95 2.68 -1.09 -21.63
CA ASP A 95 3.97 -0.39 -21.66
C ASP A 95 4.51 -0.07 -20.26
N LYS A 96 3.75 -0.39 -19.21
CA LYS A 96 4.14 -0.12 -17.81
C LYS A 96 4.59 -1.41 -17.13
N GLU A 97 5.41 -1.25 -16.11
CA GLU A 97 5.84 -2.37 -15.28
C GLU A 97 5.01 -2.48 -14.00
N TRP A 98 3.78 -1.99 -14.03
CA TRP A 98 2.88 -2.04 -12.88
C TRP A 98 2.50 -3.48 -12.57
N SER A 99 2.58 -3.86 -11.30
CA SER A 99 2.09 -5.16 -10.84
C SER A 99 0.56 -5.18 -10.85
N LEU A 100 -0.02 -6.37 -10.73
CA LEU A 100 -1.47 -6.47 -10.55
C LEU A 100 -1.93 -5.78 -9.28
N THR A 101 -1.13 -5.86 -8.22
CA THR A 101 -1.41 -5.16 -6.95
C THR A 101 -1.41 -3.65 -7.16
N ASP A 102 -0.45 -3.11 -7.93
CA ASP A 102 -0.44 -1.69 -8.29
C ASP A 102 -1.74 -1.32 -9.00
N CYS A 103 -2.14 -2.09 -10.00
CA CYS A 103 -3.34 -1.83 -10.77
C CYS A 103 -4.59 -1.84 -9.89
N ALA A 104 -4.70 -2.80 -8.97
CA ALA A 104 -5.81 -2.85 -8.02
C ALA A 104 -5.82 -1.63 -7.11
N SER A 105 -4.64 -1.20 -6.65
CA SER A 105 -4.51 -0.02 -5.81
C SER A 105 -4.94 1.24 -6.55
N PHE A 106 -4.49 1.42 -7.79
CA PHE A 106 -4.84 2.60 -8.60
C PHE A 106 -6.34 2.65 -8.89
N GLU A 107 -6.96 1.52 -9.22
CA GLU A 107 -8.41 1.46 -9.47
C GLU A 107 -9.19 1.83 -8.20
N LEU A 108 -8.77 1.32 -7.05
CA LEU A 108 -9.43 1.63 -5.78
C LEU A 108 -9.29 3.11 -5.42
N MET A 109 -8.08 3.66 -5.56
CA MET A 109 -7.84 5.07 -5.27
C MET A 109 -8.71 5.96 -6.16
N LYS A 110 -8.80 5.63 -7.45
CA LYS A 110 -9.64 6.36 -8.38
C LYS A 110 -11.11 6.30 -7.97
N ALA A 111 -11.60 5.12 -7.63
CA ALA A 111 -12.99 4.91 -7.24
C ALA A 111 -13.35 5.68 -5.96
N ARG A 112 -12.39 5.85 -5.06
CA ARG A 112 -12.59 6.55 -3.78
C ARG A 112 -12.21 8.02 -3.84
N GLY A 113 -11.73 8.52 -4.99
CA GLY A 113 -11.31 9.92 -5.13
C GLY A 113 -10.08 10.26 -4.27
N ILE A 114 -9.19 9.29 -4.06
CA ILE A 114 -7.98 9.48 -3.26
C ILE A 114 -6.81 9.66 -4.19
N SER A 115 -6.02 10.73 -3.98
CA SER A 115 -4.89 11.08 -4.84
C SER A 115 -3.53 10.91 -4.18
N GLU A 116 -3.48 10.71 -2.86
CA GLU A 116 -2.22 10.61 -2.12
C GLU A 116 -2.02 9.21 -1.56
N ALA A 117 -0.79 8.70 -1.69
CA ALA A 117 -0.43 7.39 -1.19
C ALA A 117 0.86 7.46 -0.38
N LEU A 118 0.89 6.73 0.73
CA LEU A 118 2.11 6.41 1.45
C LEU A 118 2.81 5.33 0.62
N ALA A 119 3.58 5.77 -0.35
CA ALA A 119 4.26 4.93 -1.33
C ALA A 119 5.56 5.60 -1.76
N HIS A 120 6.55 4.79 -2.08
CA HIS A 120 7.82 5.24 -2.64
C HIS A 120 7.96 4.87 -4.11
N ASP A 121 7.18 3.92 -4.59
CA ASP A 121 7.28 3.43 -5.96
C ASP A 121 6.84 4.51 -6.95
N ARG A 122 7.68 4.76 -7.96
CA ARG A 122 7.39 5.74 -9.01
C ARG A 122 6.14 5.36 -9.83
N HIS A 123 5.70 4.12 -9.75
CA HIS A 123 4.49 3.66 -10.45
C HIS A 123 3.28 4.50 -10.08
N PHE A 124 3.20 4.94 -8.82
CA PHE A 124 2.11 5.81 -8.36
C PHE A 124 2.15 7.16 -9.08
N GLU A 125 3.34 7.74 -9.25
CA GLU A 125 3.49 9.00 -10.00
C GLU A 125 3.13 8.82 -11.47
N GLN A 126 3.52 7.69 -12.07
CA GLN A 126 3.14 7.38 -13.45
C GLN A 126 1.62 7.28 -13.62
N ALA A 127 0.90 6.89 -12.60
CA ALA A 127 -0.55 6.79 -12.60
C ALA A 127 -1.24 8.14 -12.28
N GLY A 128 -0.47 9.22 -12.12
CA GLY A 128 -1.01 10.54 -11.81
C GLY A 128 -1.31 10.77 -10.33
N LEU A 129 -0.75 9.93 -9.45
CA LEU A 129 -0.97 10.00 -8.01
C LEU A 129 0.25 10.59 -7.31
N VAL A 130 0.07 11.01 -6.06
CA VAL A 130 1.17 11.55 -5.26
C VAL A 130 1.76 10.44 -4.39
N ALA A 131 3.04 10.17 -4.58
CA ALA A 131 3.78 9.20 -3.79
C ALA A 131 4.51 9.94 -2.66
N LEU A 132 3.91 9.95 -1.47
CA LEU A 132 4.37 10.80 -0.36
C LEU A 132 5.77 10.45 0.16
N LEU A 133 6.23 9.21 -0.03
CA LEU A 133 7.55 8.80 0.42
C LEU A 133 8.65 9.18 -0.57
N ARG A 134 8.31 9.77 -1.70
CA ARG A 134 9.29 10.24 -2.69
C ARG A 134 9.64 11.72 -2.53
N SER A 135 8.91 12.43 -1.71
CA SER A 135 9.15 13.88 -1.51
C SER A 135 10.17 14.17 -0.42
#